data_e25bd666719285f21c27c8ae50507ddc
#
_entry.id   e25bd666719285f21c27c8ae50507ddc
#
_cell.length_a   1.000
_cell.length_b   1.000
_cell.length_c   1.000
_cell.angle_alpha   90.00
_cell.angle_beta   90.00
_cell.angle_gamma   90.00
#
_symmetry.space_group_name_H-M   'P 1'
#
loop_
_entity.id
_entity.type
_entity.pdbx_description
1 polymer ?
#
loop_
_entity_poly.entity_id
_entity_poly.type
_entity_poly.pdbx_seq_one_letter_code
_entity_poly.pdbx_strand_id
1 'polypeptide(L)'
;MMKIASQVLLWILIVFFSFKIYDSINGPINFNETKNERYADVISRLKEIRKAQIAHKDVKGFYANNFDSLVSFIDTGIFTLVQKRDSSYLKYDKVYRIDMLKEVIVTDTLGFIPVKDSLFRN
;
A
#
# COMPACT_ATOMS: atom_id res chain seq x y z
N MET A 1 -17.04 -68.07 4.56
CA MET A 1 -16.63 -67.12 5.62
C MET A 1 -15.45 -66.23 5.21
N MET A 2 -14.42 -66.73 4.55
CA MET A 2 -13.24 -65.90 4.10
C MET A 2 -13.62 -64.72 3.15
N LYS A 3 -14.60 -64.92 2.22
CA LYS A 3 -15.00 -63.87 1.28
C LYS A 3 -15.69 -62.67 1.98
N ILE A 4 -16.46 -62.94 3.03
CA ILE A 4 -17.16 -61.86 3.79
C ILE A 4 -16.14 -61.10 4.65
N ALA A 5 -15.17 -61.80 5.27
CA ALA A 5 -14.11 -61.14 6.04
C ALA A 5 -13.22 -60.23 5.20
N SER A 6 -12.85 -60.66 3.98
CA SER A 6 -12.07 -59.81 3.06
C SER A 6 -12.86 -58.59 2.59
N GLN A 7 -14.14 -58.72 2.41
CA GLN A 7 -15.02 -57.63 1.99
C GLN A 7 -15.20 -56.58 3.10
N VAL A 8 -15.37 -56.99 4.35
CA VAL A 8 -15.41 -56.08 5.51
C VAL A 8 -14.06 -55.36 5.71
N LEU A 9 -12.95 -56.06 5.57
CA LEU A 9 -11.60 -55.46 5.67
C LEU A 9 -11.43 -54.35 4.62
N LEU A 10 -11.89 -54.61 3.39
CA LEU A 10 -11.78 -53.62 2.29
C LEU A 10 -12.62 -52.36 2.58
N TRP A 11 -13.80 -52.50 3.15
CA TRP A 11 -14.61 -51.33 3.57
C TRP A 11 -13.92 -50.51 4.66
N ILE A 12 -13.32 -51.17 5.64
CA ILE A 12 -12.55 -50.49 6.70
C ILE A 12 -11.36 -49.68 6.12
N LEU A 13 -10.65 -50.28 5.16
CA LEU A 13 -9.54 -49.59 4.48
C LEU A 13 -10.03 -48.37 3.69
N ILE A 14 -11.15 -48.46 3.00
CA ILE A 14 -11.73 -47.33 2.25
C ILE A 14 -12.05 -46.17 3.20
N VAL A 15 -12.72 -46.42 4.30
CA VAL A 15 -13.07 -45.42 5.30
C VAL A 15 -11.81 -44.78 5.90
N PHE A 16 -10.80 -45.60 6.23
CA PHE A 16 -9.53 -45.13 6.79
C PHE A 16 -8.78 -44.20 5.82
N PHE A 17 -8.65 -44.60 4.55
CA PHE A 17 -7.99 -43.76 3.56
C PHE A 17 -8.80 -42.52 3.22
N SER A 18 -10.12 -42.58 3.17
CA SER A 18 -10.97 -41.39 2.99
C SER A 18 -10.73 -40.35 4.09
N PHE A 19 -10.62 -40.78 5.34
CA PHE A 19 -10.32 -39.89 6.46
C PHE A 19 -8.94 -39.28 6.38
N LYS A 20 -7.95 -40.09 6.00
CA LYS A 20 -6.56 -39.60 5.79
C LYS A 20 -6.45 -38.56 4.67
N ILE A 21 -7.17 -38.77 3.56
CA ILE A 21 -7.20 -37.82 2.44
C ILE A 21 -7.86 -36.51 2.88
N TYR A 22 -8.99 -36.60 3.60
CA TYR A 22 -9.68 -35.42 4.11
C TYR A 22 -8.80 -34.56 5.03
N ASP A 23 -8.12 -35.18 5.98
CA ASP A 23 -7.22 -34.50 6.92
C ASP A 23 -6.00 -33.90 6.21
N SER A 24 -5.44 -34.62 5.23
CA SER A 24 -4.30 -34.16 4.42
C SER A 24 -4.62 -32.92 3.56
N ILE A 25 -5.87 -32.77 3.14
CA ILE A 25 -6.29 -31.63 2.31
C ILE A 25 -6.67 -30.42 3.18
N ASN A 26 -7.41 -30.63 4.26
CA ASN A 26 -7.87 -29.54 5.12
C ASN A 26 -6.76 -28.85 5.91
N GLY A 27 -5.73 -29.59 6.33
CA GLY A 27 -4.60 -29.04 7.06
C GLY A 27 -3.91 -27.90 6.32
N PRO A 28 -3.42 -28.11 5.08
CA PRO A 28 -2.79 -27.05 4.29
C PRO A 28 -3.73 -25.90 3.93
N ILE A 29 -5.02 -26.17 3.69
CA ILE A 29 -6.01 -25.14 3.35
C ILE A 29 -6.18 -24.18 4.52
N ASN A 30 -6.48 -24.68 5.72
CA ASN A 30 -6.68 -23.86 6.91
C ASN A 30 -5.41 -23.07 7.28
N PHE A 31 -4.24 -23.69 7.12
CA PHE A 31 -2.96 -23.01 7.34
C PHE A 31 -2.75 -21.85 6.36
N ASN A 32 -3.00 -22.08 5.06
CA ASN A 32 -2.85 -21.05 4.05
C ASN A 32 -3.86 -19.91 4.21
N GLU A 33 -5.08 -20.19 4.59
CA GLU A 33 -6.11 -19.19 4.88
C GLU A 33 -5.68 -18.28 6.03
N THR A 34 -5.33 -18.87 7.18
CA THR A 34 -4.84 -18.11 8.35
C THR A 34 -3.58 -17.29 8.03
N LYS A 35 -2.65 -17.88 7.26
CA LYS A 35 -1.44 -17.20 6.81
C LYS A 35 -1.76 -16.00 5.94
N ASN A 36 -2.65 -16.17 4.96
CA ASN A 36 -3.02 -15.12 4.03
C ASN A 36 -3.75 -13.96 4.73
N GLU A 37 -4.63 -14.27 5.68
CA GLU A 37 -5.30 -13.27 6.50
C GLU A 37 -4.29 -12.41 7.30
N ARG A 38 -3.37 -13.07 7.99
CA ARG A 38 -2.30 -12.37 8.73
C ARG A 38 -1.39 -11.54 7.82
N TYR A 39 -1.06 -12.06 6.64
CA TYR A 39 -0.25 -11.33 5.67
C TYR A 39 -1.00 -10.12 5.10
N ALA A 40 -2.30 -10.24 4.85
CA ALA A 40 -3.12 -9.13 4.39
C ALA A 40 -3.13 -7.98 5.41
N ASP A 41 -3.27 -8.27 6.71
CA ASP A 41 -3.21 -7.25 7.78
C ASP A 41 -1.83 -6.58 7.83
N VAL A 42 -0.75 -7.37 7.82
CA VAL A 42 0.62 -6.81 7.82
C VAL A 42 0.87 -5.95 6.58
N ILE A 43 0.45 -6.42 5.39
CA ILE A 43 0.62 -5.68 4.14
C ILE A 43 -0.16 -4.36 4.17
N SER A 44 -1.38 -4.34 4.73
CA SER A 44 -2.16 -3.10 4.84
C SER A 44 -1.46 -2.09 5.73
N ARG A 45 -0.95 -2.50 6.89
CA ARG A 45 -0.19 -1.62 7.80
C ARG A 45 1.11 -1.12 7.18
N LEU A 46 1.84 -1.97 6.47
CA LEU A 46 3.04 -1.54 5.74
C LEU A 46 2.73 -0.52 4.64
N LYS A 47 1.58 -0.65 3.96
CA LYS A 47 1.14 0.34 2.98
C LYS A 47 0.83 1.70 3.63
N GLU A 48 0.24 1.72 4.82
CA GLU A 48 -0.01 2.93 5.58
C GLU A 48 1.30 3.61 6.00
N ILE A 49 2.24 2.85 6.56
CA ILE A 49 3.57 3.34 6.91
C ILE A 49 4.29 3.90 5.68
N ARG A 50 4.21 3.21 4.55
CA ARG A 50 4.80 3.69 3.29
C ARG A 50 4.18 5.01 2.84
N LYS A 51 2.85 5.15 2.90
CA LYS A 51 2.18 6.42 2.56
C LYS A 51 2.66 7.55 3.47
N ALA A 52 2.75 7.31 4.78
CA ALA A 52 3.24 8.27 5.74
C ALA A 52 4.70 8.67 5.50
N GLN A 53 5.57 7.73 5.15
CA GLN A 53 6.98 7.99 4.83
C GLN A 53 7.14 8.80 3.54
N ILE A 54 6.33 8.53 2.52
CA ILE A 54 6.33 9.33 1.28
C ILE A 54 5.89 10.75 1.59
N ALA A 55 4.81 10.91 2.36
CA ALA A 55 4.33 12.22 2.79
C ALA A 55 5.38 13.01 3.59
N HIS A 56 6.10 12.34 4.51
CA HIS A 56 7.20 12.95 5.25
C HIS A 56 8.31 13.43 4.31
N LYS A 57 8.67 12.62 3.32
CA LYS A 57 9.67 12.99 2.32
C LYS A 57 9.20 14.17 1.46
N ASP A 58 7.94 14.20 1.04
CA ASP A 58 7.40 15.28 0.20
C ASP A 58 7.40 16.63 0.93
N VAL A 59 7.17 16.64 2.25
CA VAL A 59 7.14 17.87 3.06
C VAL A 59 8.52 18.27 3.56
N LYS A 60 9.31 17.31 4.06
CA LYS A 60 10.61 17.58 4.72
C LYS A 60 11.84 17.31 3.83
N GLY A 61 11.65 16.62 2.69
CA GLY A 61 12.73 16.28 1.76
C GLY A 61 13.49 15.00 2.08
N PHE A 62 13.25 14.36 3.25
CA PHE A 62 13.90 13.12 3.68
C PHE A 62 12.92 12.18 4.39
N TYR A 63 13.27 10.91 4.48
CA TYR A 63 12.47 9.90 5.20
C TYR A 63 12.69 10.01 6.71
N ALA A 64 11.65 9.72 7.49
CA ALA A 64 11.78 9.66 8.95
C ALA A 64 12.63 8.47 9.39
N ASN A 65 13.61 8.71 10.27
CA ASN A 65 14.51 7.67 10.79
C ASN A 65 13.85 6.81 11.88
N ASN A 66 12.91 7.39 12.63
CA ASN A 66 12.23 6.75 13.76
C ASN A 66 10.73 6.82 13.61
N PHE A 67 10.01 5.83 14.16
CA PHE A 67 8.56 5.82 14.19
C PHE A 67 7.97 7.00 14.98
N ASP A 68 8.57 7.38 16.09
CA ASP A 68 8.10 8.52 16.89
C ASP A 68 8.12 9.82 16.09
N SER A 69 9.16 10.03 15.31
CA SER A 69 9.27 11.16 14.40
C SER A 69 8.20 11.14 13.30
N LEU A 70 7.88 9.94 12.79
CA LEU A 70 6.85 9.76 11.78
C LEU A 70 5.45 10.02 12.35
N VAL A 71 5.15 9.52 13.54
CA VAL A 71 3.86 9.74 14.24
C VAL A 71 3.69 11.22 14.57
N SER A 72 4.71 11.86 15.13
CA SER A 72 4.68 13.31 15.39
C SER A 72 4.44 14.12 14.13
N PHE A 73 5.04 13.71 13.01
CA PHE A 73 4.80 14.36 11.72
C PHE A 73 3.36 14.17 11.23
N ILE A 74 2.76 12.98 11.37
CA ILE A 74 1.36 12.73 10.98
C ILE A 74 0.41 13.62 11.76
N ASP A 75 0.66 13.81 13.06
CA ASP A 75 -0.21 14.60 13.93
C ASP A 75 -0.03 16.12 13.75
N THR A 76 1.16 16.57 13.41
CA THR A 76 1.49 18.02 13.32
C THR A 76 1.75 18.52 11.90
N GLY A 77 1.97 17.62 10.95
CA GLY A 77 2.32 17.95 9.58
C GLY A 77 1.17 18.55 8.79
N ILE A 78 1.50 19.45 7.87
CA ILE A 78 0.56 20.16 6.99
C ILE A 78 1.04 20.04 5.55
N PHE A 79 0.14 19.66 4.65
CA PHE A 79 0.36 19.74 3.21
C PHE A 79 -0.03 21.11 2.68
N THR A 80 0.82 21.69 1.84
CA THR A 80 0.50 22.89 1.07
C THR A 80 -0.12 22.46 -0.25
N LEU A 81 -1.36 22.82 -0.47
CA LEU A 81 -2.02 22.63 -1.77
C LEU A 81 -1.55 23.71 -2.73
N VAL A 82 -0.96 23.29 -3.84
CA VAL A 82 -0.48 24.21 -4.86
C VAL A 82 -1.14 23.90 -6.20
N GLN A 83 -1.57 24.95 -6.89
CA GLN A 83 -1.99 24.88 -8.28
C GLN A 83 -0.85 25.33 -9.18
N LYS A 84 -0.46 24.50 -10.12
CA LYS A 84 0.51 24.85 -11.15
C LYS A 84 -0.26 25.23 -12.41
N ARG A 85 0.06 26.43 -12.94
CA ARG A 85 -0.49 26.92 -14.21
C ARG A 85 0.66 27.27 -15.13
N ASP A 86 0.53 26.84 -16.39
CA ASP A 86 1.44 27.29 -17.43
C ASP A 86 1.09 28.73 -17.78
N SER A 87 2.10 29.60 -17.73
CA SER A 87 2.01 31.00 -18.12
C SER A 87 3.17 31.32 -19.04
N SER A 88 2.95 32.29 -19.91
CA SER A 88 3.99 32.76 -20.83
C SER A 88 4.10 34.27 -20.78
N TYR A 89 5.32 34.76 -20.88
CA TYR A 89 5.59 36.18 -21.00
C TYR A 89 6.64 36.44 -22.08
N LEU A 90 6.54 37.63 -22.69
CA LEU A 90 7.51 38.08 -23.68
C LEU A 90 8.75 38.56 -22.98
N LYS A 91 9.92 38.00 -23.32
CA LYS A 91 11.24 38.45 -22.86
C LYS A 91 12.11 38.84 -24.06
N TYR A 92 12.61 40.07 -24.03
CA TYR A 92 13.55 40.54 -25.05
C TYR A 92 14.87 39.76 -25.00
N ASP A 93 15.22 39.13 -26.12
CA ASP A 93 16.47 38.44 -26.28
C ASP A 93 17.48 39.38 -26.92
N LYS A 94 18.60 39.62 -26.23
CA LYS A 94 19.66 40.55 -26.68
C LYS A 94 20.45 40.02 -27.88
N VAL A 95 20.48 38.69 -28.07
CA VAL A 95 21.23 38.03 -29.16
C VAL A 95 20.50 38.19 -30.47
N TYR A 96 19.21 37.84 -30.44
CA TYR A 96 18.36 37.86 -31.63
C TYR A 96 17.62 39.20 -31.84
N ARG A 97 17.67 40.11 -30.85
CA ARG A 97 17.04 41.45 -30.88
C ARG A 97 15.52 41.39 -31.14
N ILE A 98 14.87 40.33 -30.67
CA ILE A 98 13.41 40.13 -30.78
C ILE A 98 12.83 39.72 -29.41
N ASP A 99 11.54 39.94 -29.22
CA ASP A 99 10.82 39.48 -28.08
C ASP A 99 10.48 37.97 -28.28
N MET A 100 11.01 37.11 -27.40
CA MET A 100 10.76 35.68 -27.41
C MET A 100 9.77 35.32 -26.29
N LEU A 101 8.83 34.46 -26.61
CA LEU A 101 7.88 33.90 -25.65
C LEU A 101 8.62 32.93 -24.71
N LYS A 102 8.63 33.24 -23.42
CA LYS A 102 9.18 32.37 -22.39
C LYS A 102 8.08 31.75 -21.57
N GLU A 103 8.01 30.43 -21.56
CA GLU A 103 7.08 29.67 -20.74
C GLU A 103 7.60 29.60 -19.30
N VAL A 104 6.71 29.81 -18.35
CA VAL A 104 6.99 29.73 -16.91
C VAL A 104 5.81 29.07 -16.21
N ILE A 105 6.13 28.13 -15.32
CA ILE A 105 5.14 27.51 -14.45
C ILE A 105 4.93 28.43 -13.24
N VAL A 106 3.72 28.98 -13.14
CA VAL A 106 3.29 29.76 -11.98
C VAL A 106 2.68 28.81 -10.97
N THR A 107 3.14 28.87 -9.73
CA THR A 107 2.67 28.05 -8.63
C THR A 107 1.91 28.92 -7.63
N ASP A 108 0.61 28.72 -7.56
CA ASP A 108 -0.28 29.43 -6.62
C ASP A 108 -0.61 28.51 -5.44
N THR A 109 -0.53 29.01 -4.20
CA THR A 109 -0.92 28.28 -3.00
C THR A 109 -2.42 28.41 -2.80
N LEU A 110 -3.17 27.29 -2.84
CA LEU A 110 -4.61 27.26 -2.66
C LEU A 110 -5.04 27.13 -1.20
N GLY A 111 -4.22 26.47 -0.37
CA GLY A 111 -4.56 26.23 1.02
C GLY A 111 -3.65 25.24 1.71
N PHE A 112 -4.03 24.89 2.95
CA PHE A 112 -3.29 23.96 3.80
C PHE A 112 -4.22 22.87 4.30
N ILE A 113 -3.77 21.61 4.28
CA ILE A 113 -4.53 20.45 4.78
C ILE A 113 -3.65 19.67 5.75
N PRO A 114 -4.18 19.28 6.94
CA PRO A 114 -3.44 18.40 7.85
C PRO A 114 -3.08 17.07 7.17
N VAL A 115 -1.86 16.60 7.38
CA VAL A 115 -1.38 15.32 6.81
C VAL A 115 -2.27 14.17 7.22
N LYS A 116 -2.70 14.13 8.48
CA LYS A 116 -3.59 13.11 9.03
C LYS A 116 -4.90 12.98 8.25
N ASP A 117 -5.55 14.11 7.97
CA ASP A 117 -6.83 14.12 7.23
C ASP A 117 -6.66 13.73 5.77
N SER A 118 -5.51 14.06 5.17
CA SER A 118 -5.22 13.71 3.78
C SER A 118 -4.90 12.23 3.59
N LEU A 119 -4.21 11.59 4.56
CA LEU A 119 -3.74 10.21 4.42
C LEU A 119 -4.73 9.17 4.94
N PHE A 120 -5.50 9.49 5.99
CA PHE A 120 -6.31 8.55 6.77
C PHE A 120 -7.80 8.92 6.87
N ARG A 121 -8.24 9.88 6.06
CA ARG A 121 -9.67 10.20 5.96
C ARG A 121 -10.38 9.07 5.20
N ASN A 122 -11.22 8.34 5.91
CA ASN A 122 -12.17 7.39 5.35
C ASN A 122 -13.39 8.12 4.78
#